data_3d1f37a6ac69ec78d33806f7ab1c0c93
#
_entry.id   3d1f37a6ac69ec78d33806f7ab1c0c93
#
_cell.length_a   1.000
_cell.length_b   1.000
_cell.length_c   1.000
_cell.angle_alpha   90.00
_cell.angle_beta   90.00
_cell.angle_gamma   90.00
#
_symmetry.space_group_name_H-M   'P 1'
#
loop_
_entity.id
_entity.type
_entity.pdbx_description
1 polymer ?
#
loop_
_entity_poly.entity_id
_entity_poly.type
_entity_poly.pdbx_seq_one_letter_code
_entity_poly.pdbx_strand_id
1 'polypeptide(L)'
;MTAEESEFNQTKWRRIRRVKKWLRPLPRRSNIHRYPILKFFTEAARKRVYIWSFRVENAVPAIYAGSILTLMPLYGIQVPTAIILALLLRANLPIIVGLQVVSNPLTVLPIWFAAYQIGRIILSVIGINVDPLNREEVRLLLDNFIHAAWGAKFDNLATVFSVTSLGAIVMGIFFGLIASFAYRIVANRTAASYALLHHKMKERKFKMQSSYPKETPTND
;
A
#
# COMPACT_ATOMS: atom_id res chain seq x y z
N MET A 1 -27.03 5.75 -29.70
CA MET A 1 -25.86 5.01 -29.15
C MET A 1 -25.28 4.21 -30.28
N THR A 2 -24.10 4.55 -30.76
CA THR A 2 -23.42 3.84 -31.85
C THR A 2 -22.85 2.51 -31.34
N ALA A 3 -22.67 1.54 -32.24
CA ALA A 3 -22.12 0.22 -31.88
C ALA A 3 -20.74 0.36 -31.18
N GLU A 4 -19.91 1.31 -31.61
CA GLU A 4 -18.60 1.63 -31.01
C GLU A 4 -18.72 2.15 -29.56
N GLU A 5 -19.73 2.97 -29.24
CA GLU A 5 -19.95 3.41 -27.84
C GLU A 5 -20.36 2.25 -26.93
N SER A 6 -21.11 1.29 -27.44
CA SER A 6 -21.51 0.10 -26.69
C SER A 6 -20.34 -0.84 -26.40
N GLU A 7 -19.44 -1.05 -27.37
CA GLU A 7 -18.21 -1.86 -27.18
C GLU A 7 -17.22 -1.20 -26.23
N PHE A 8 -17.00 0.13 -26.35
CA PHE A 8 -16.16 0.88 -25.43
C PHE A 8 -16.67 0.80 -23.98
N ASN A 9 -17.97 0.95 -23.79
CA ASN A 9 -18.60 0.84 -22.48
C ASN A 9 -18.49 -0.59 -21.91
N GLN A 10 -18.69 -1.63 -22.73
CA GLN A 10 -18.53 -3.03 -22.28
C GLN A 10 -17.10 -3.36 -21.86
N THR A 11 -16.09 -2.92 -22.61
CA THR A 11 -14.68 -3.11 -22.27
C THR A 11 -14.30 -2.36 -21.01
N LYS A 12 -14.79 -1.14 -20.81
CA LYS A 12 -14.62 -0.36 -19.58
C LYS A 12 -15.23 -1.08 -18.36
N TRP A 13 -16.44 -1.59 -18.48
CA TRP A 13 -17.09 -2.34 -17.40
C TRP A 13 -16.41 -3.67 -17.09
N ARG A 14 -15.87 -4.38 -18.09
CA ARG A 14 -15.08 -5.61 -17.88
C ARG A 14 -13.79 -5.31 -17.11
N ARG A 15 -13.07 -4.23 -17.43
CA ARG A 15 -11.86 -3.78 -16.69
C ARG A 15 -12.21 -3.41 -15.24
N ILE A 16 -13.27 -2.64 -15.03
CA ILE A 16 -13.72 -2.24 -13.69
C ILE A 16 -14.10 -3.48 -12.86
N ARG A 17 -14.79 -4.47 -13.44
CA ARG A 17 -15.13 -5.73 -12.73
C ARG A 17 -13.89 -6.54 -12.35
N ARG A 18 -12.85 -6.62 -13.22
CA ARG A 18 -11.58 -7.29 -12.88
C ARG A 18 -10.88 -6.59 -11.73
N VAL A 19 -10.72 -5.28 -11.79
CA VAL A 19 -10.09 -4.50 -10.72
C VAL A 19 -10.89 -4.64 -9.41
N LYS A 20 -12.22 -4.59 -9.45
CA LYS A 20 -13.08 -4.85 -8.28
C LYS A 20 -12.88 -6.26 -7.70
N LYS A 21 -12.68 -7.28 -8.54
CA LYS A 21 -12.42 -8.66 -8.10
C LYS A 21 -11.08 -8.78 -7.40
N TRP A 22 -10.03 -8.13 -7.92
CA TRP A 22 -8.69 -8.09 -7.33
C TRP A 22 -8.64 -7.32 -6.00
N LEU A 23 -9.44 -6.24 -5.90
CA LEU A 23 -9.52 -5.43 -4.67
C LEU A 23 -10.47 -6.01 -3.61
N ARG A 24 -11.16 -7.14 -3.89
CA ARG A 24 -12.07 -7.79 -2.93
C ARG A 24 -11.38 -8.26 -1.63
N PRO A 25 -10.15 -8.85 -1.66
CA PRO A 25 -9.49 -9.30 -0.44
C PRO A 25 -8.93 -8.16 0.42
N LEU A 26 -8.88 -6.91 -0.08
CA LEU A 26 -8.38 -5.80 0.72
C LEU A 26 -9.35 -5.44 1.85
N PRO A 27 -8.82 -5.10 3.05
CA PRO A 27 -9.64 -4.68 4.18
C PRO A 27 -10.42 -3.42 3.81
N ARG A 28 -11.74 -3.48 3.97
CA ARG A 28 -12.65 -2.34 3.78
C ARG A 28 -13.31 -2.01 5.10
N ARG A 29 -13.72 -0.75 5.28
CA ARG A 29 -14.44 -0.30 6.48
C ARG A 29 -15.63 -1.19 6.84
N SER A 30 -16.33 -1.78 5.83
CA SER A 30 -17.46 -2.68 6.01
C SER A 30 -17.06 -4.11 6.41
N ASN A 31 -15.88 -4.60 6.02
CA ASN A 31 -15.47 -6.01 6.16
C ASN A 31 -14.34 -6.22 7.18
N ILE A 32 -13.93 -5.16 7.88
CA ILE A 32 -12.81 -5.20 8.81
C ILE A 32 -12.99 -6.24 9.94
N HIS A 33 -14.25 -6.50 10.35
CA HIS A 33 -14.59 -7.47 11.40
C HIS A 33 -14.32 -8.93 10.99
N ARG A 34 -14.16 -9.22 9.69
CA ARG A 34 -13.87 -10.57 9.18
C ARG A 34 -12.41 -11.00 9.37
N TYR A 35 -11.54 -10.06 9.67
CA TYR A 35 -10.12 -10.34 9.89
C TYR A 35 -9.87 -10.51 11.40
N PRO A 36 -9.49 -11.73 11.88
CA PRO A 36 -9.36 -12.02 13.32
C PRO A 36 -8.38 -11.09 14.03
N ILE A 37 -7.27 -10.78 13.39
CA ILE A 37 -6.23 -9.87 13.92
C ILE A 37 -6.73 -8.42 13.98
N LEU A 38 -7.55 -8.01 13.00
CA LEU A 38 -8.11 -6.66 12.93
C LEU A 38 -9.23 -6.44 13.93
N LYS A 39 -9.82 -7.50 14.49
CA LYS A 39 -10.95 -7.43 15.42
C LYS A 39 -10.63 -6.56 16.66
N PHE A 40 -9.44 -6.68 17.20
CA PHE A 40 -8.98 -5.89 18.36
C PHE A 40 -8.85 -4.38 18.05
N PHE A 41 -8.60 -4.03 16.79
CA PHE A 41 -8.42 -2.64 16.35
C PHE A 41 -9.63 -2.10 15.57
N THR A 42 -10.68 -2.89 15.44
CA THR A 42 -11.83 -2.58 14.57
C THR A 42 -12.50 -1.26 14.95
N GLU A 43 -12.69 -1.01 16.24
CA GLU A 43 -13.33 0.23 16.69
C GLU A 43 -12.47 1.46 16.42
N ALA A 44 -11.17 1.39 16.71
CA ALA A 44 -10.24 2.48 16.44
C ALA A 44 -10.13 2.78 14.93
N ALA A 45 -10.10 1.74 14.10
CA ALA A 45 -10.03 1.86 12.66
C ALA A 45 -11.35 2.36 12.03
N ARG A 46 -12.52 1.95 12.56
CA ARG A 46 -13.83 2.41 12.06
C ARG A 46 -14.12 3.88 12.35
N LYS A 47 -13.74 4.34 13.54
CA LYS A 47 -14.00 5.72 13.98
C LYS A 47 -13.11 6.74 13.25
N ARG A 48 -11.96 6.33 12.71
CA ARG A 48 -10.97 7.23 12.12
C ARG A 48 -11.06 7.26 10.58
N VAL A 49 -11.61 8.32 10.03
CA VAL A 49 -11.84 8.48 8.58
C VAL A 49 -10.55 8.48 7.77
N TYR A 50 -9.46 9.03 8.33
CA TYR A 50 -8.17 9.14 7.63
C TYR A 50 -7.56 7.78 7.25
N ILE A 51 -7.80 6.72 8.02
CA ILE A 51 -7.31 5.36 7.74
C ILE A 51 -7.84 4.83 6.39
N TRP A 52 -8.98 5.32 5.95
CA TRP A 52 -9.64 4.91 4.70
C TRP A 52 -9.51 5.94 3.59
N SER A 53 -8.82 7.06 3.86
CA SER A 53 -8.69 8.18 2.94
C SER A 53 -7.54 7.96 1.96
N PHE A 54 -7.86 8.01 0.67
CA PHE A 54 -6.87 7.98 -0.43
C PHE A 54 -6.34 9.37 -0.80
N ARG A 55 -6.48 10.36 0.07
CA ARG A 55 -5.85 11.66 -0.12
C ARG A 55 -4.34 11.51 -0.04
N VAL A 56 -3.62 12.36 -0.77
CA VAL A 56 -2.14 12.34 -0.81
C VAL A 56 -1.52 12.38 0.58
N GLU A 57 -2.11 13.18 1.49
CA GLU A 57 -1.69 13.33 2.89
C GLU A 57 -1.68 12.02 3.68
N ASN A 58 -2.62 11.10 3.39
CA ASN A 58 -2.73 9.80 4.07
C ASN A 58 -2.13 8.66 3.25
N ALA A 59 -2.10 8.80 1.93
CA ALA A 59 -1.58 7.79 1.02
C ALA A 59 -0.04 7.77 0.99
N VAL A 60 0.61 8.92 0.98
CA VAL A 60 2.08 9.02 0.92
C VAL A 60 2.74 8.38 2.15
N PRO A 61 2.38 8.72 3.40
CA PRO A 61 2.90 8.01 4.57
C PRO A 61 2.62 6.50 4.54
N ALA A 62 1.45 6.10 4.00
CA ALA A 62 1.10 4.69 3.85
C ALA A 62 2.01 3.96 2.85
N ILE A 63 2.38 4.61 1.76
CA ILE A 63 3.30 4.06 0.76
C ILE A 63 4.69 3.85 1.37
N TYR A 64 5.24 4.84 2.08
CA TYR A 64 6.53 4.70 2.74
C TYR A 64 6.51 3.61 3.81
N ALA A 65 5.58 3.69 4.75
CA ALA A 65 5.47 2.71 5.82
C ALA A 65 5.22 1.29 5.29
N GLY A 66 4.35 1.17 4.29
CA GLY A 66 4.05 -0.10 3.65
C GLY A 66 5.23 -0.67 2.88
N SER A 67 5.99 0.15 2.15
CA SER A 67 7.19 -0.28 1.42
C SER A 67 8.28 -0.77 2.37
N ILE A 68 8.54 -0.05 3.45
CA ILE A 68 9.52 -0.46 4.46
C ILE A 68 9.06 -1.77 5.11
N LEU A 69 7.82 -1.82 5.61
CA LEU A 69 7.29 -3.00 6.30
C LEU A 69 7.28 -4.26 5.44
N THR A 70 6.97 -4.11 4.14
CA THR A 70 6.96 -5.22 3.17
C THR A 70 8.33 -5.88 3.02
N LEU A 71 9.40 -5.08 3.10
CA LEU A 71 10.78 -5.56 2.90
C LEU A 71 11.43 -6.02 4.20
N MET A 72 10.90 -5.61 5.37
CA MET A 72 11.43 -6.01 6.67
C MET A 72 11.21 -7.49 6.97
N PRO A 73 12.13 -8.15 7.70
CA PRO A 73 12.00 -9.55 8.10
C PRO A 73 11.02 -9.73 9.28
N LEU A 74 9.80 -9.17 9.15
CA LEU A 74 8.73 -9.21 10.16
C LEU A 74 7.58 -10.15 9.75
N TYR A 75 7.90 -11.22 9.01
CA TYR A 75 6.90 -12.15 8.50
C TYR A 75 6.04 -12.73 9.64
N GLY A 76 4.72 -12.72 9.44
CA GLY A 76 3.75 -13.16 10.46
C GLY A 76 3.18 -12.03 11.34
N ILE A 77 3.98 -11.02 11.68
CA ILE A 77 3.51 -9.86 12.47
C ILE A 77 3.30 -8.60 11.62
N GLN A 78 3.47 -8.69 10.31
CA GLN A 78 3.34 -7.56 9.36
C GLN A 78 1.96 -6.90 9.44
N VAL A 79 0.88 -7.69 9.54
CA VAL A 79 -0.49 -7.14 9.56
C VAL A 79 -0.79 -6.37 10.85
N PRO A 80 -0.51 -6.87 12.06
CA PRO A 80 -0.60 -6.09 13.29
C PRO A 80 0.23 -4.80 13.22
N THR A 81 1.47 -4.89 12.75
CA THR A 81 2.38 -3.73 12.61
C THR A 81 1.83 -2.72 11.60
N ALA A 82 1.25 -3.16 10.49
CA ALA A 82 0.61 -2.30 9.50
C ALA A 82 -0.52 -1.46 10.12
N ILE A 83 -1.30 -2.04 11.02
CA ILE A 83 -2.39 -1.34 11.71
C ILE A 83 -1.82 -0.28 12.67
N ILE A 84 -0.82 -0.64 13.46
CA ILE A 84 -0.15 0.27 14.37
C ILE A 84 0.43 1.46 13.59
N LEU A 85 1.16 1.20 12.50
CA LEU A 85 1.72 2.23 11.65
C LEU A 85 0.63 3.12 11.01
N ALA A 86 -0.47 2.53 10.54
CA ALA A 86 -1.59 3.29 9.99
C ALA A 86 -2.20 4.26 11.02
N LEU A 87 -2.29 3.84 12.28
CA LEU A 87 -2.80 4.67 13.38
C LEU A 87 -1.83 5.77 13.77
N LEU A 88 -0.55 5.45 13.93
CA LEU A 88 0.50 6.38 14.38
C LEU A 88 0.79 7.45 13.31
N LEU A 89 0.94 7.03 12.06
CA LEU A 89 1.31 7.92 10.95
C LEU A 89 0.09 8.58 10.28
N ARG A 90 -1.14 8.35 10.78
CA ARG A 90 -2.38 8.80 10.16
C ARG A 90 -2.48 8.37 8.68
N ALA A 91 -1.98 7.17 8.38
CA ALA A 91 -1.80 6.64 7.05
C ALA A 91 -2.97 5.75 6.59
N ASN A 92 -3.10 5.56 5.28
CA ASN A 92 -4.13 4.72 4.69
C ASN A 92 -3.83 3.24 4.90
N LEU A 93 -4.62 2.54 5.71
CA LEU A 93 -4.45 1.12 6.04
C LEU A 93 -4.57 0.19 4.80
N PRO A 94 -5.56 0.32 3.93
CA PRO A 94 -5.64 -0.44 2.69
C PRO A 94 -4.38 -0.40 1.83
N ILE A 95 -3.68 0.73 1.77
CA ILE A 95 -2.43 0.86 1.03
C ILE A 95 -1.31 0.07 1.74
N ILE A 96 -1.14 0.26 3.06
CA ILE A 96 -0.09 -0.46 3.82
C ILE A 96 -0.29 -1.96 3.70
N VAL A 97 -1.51 -2.47 3.96
CA VAL A 97 -1.83 -3.90 3.88
C VAL A 97 -1.74 -4.43 2.44
N GLY A 98 -2.14 -3.63 1.46
CA GLY A 98 -2.04 -4.00 0.05
C GLY A 98 -0.59 -4.22 -0.41
N LEU A 99 0.35 -3.42 0.09
CA LEU A 99 1.77 -3.58 -0.21
C LEU A 99 2.36 -4.88 0.39
N GLN A 100 1.79 -5.41 1.49
CA GLN A 100 2.28 -6.67 2.08
C GLN A 100 2.07 -7.89 1.16
N VAL A 101 1.22 -7.78 0.13
CA VAL A 101 1.05 -8.85 -0.87
C VAL A 101 2.33 -9.09 -1.68
N VAL A 102 3.21 -8.08 -1.78
CA VAL A 102 4.49 -8.19 -2.49
C VAL A 102 5.43 -9.18 -1.78
N SER A 103 5.45 -9.20 -0.45
CA SER A 103 6.22 -10.16 0.34
C SER A 103 5.41 -11.45 0.56
N ASN A 104 5.39 -12.30 -0.45
CA ASN A 104 4.81 -13.64 -0.38
C ASN A 104 5.93 -14.69 -0.19
N PRO A 105 5.61 -15.96 0.16
CA PRO A 105 6.62 -16.99 0.39
C PRO A 105 7.62 -17.19 -0.76
N LEU A 106 7.21 -16.87 -2.00
CA LEU A 106 8.09 -17.00 -3.17
C LEU A 106 9.08 -15.83 -3.29
N THR A 107 8.66 -14.63 -2.94
CA THR A 107 9.43 -13.38 -3.11
C THR A 107 10.22 -12.98 -1.87
N VAL A 108 9.83 -13.48 -0.69
CA VAL A 108 10.44 -13.06 0.59
C VAL A 108 11.92 -13.37 0.66
N LEU A 109 12.36 -14.55 0.19
CA LEU A 109 13.76 -14.95 0.23
C LEU A 109 14.68 -14.06 -0.62
N PRO A 110 14.41 -13.84 -1.91
CA PRO A 110 15.24 -12.94 -2.72
C PRO A 110 15.21 -11.49 -2.20
N ILE A 111 14.08 -11.04 -1.64
CA ILE A 111 13.97 -9.71 -1.04
C ILE A 111 14.89 -9.59 0.18
N TRP A 112 14.85 -10.54 1.10
CA TRP A 112 15.69 -10.51 2.30
C TRP A 112 17.18 -10.65 1.97
N PHE A 113 17.52 -11.48 0.99
CA PHE A 113 18.90 -11.58 0.52
C PHE A 113 19.40 -10.24 -0.05
N ALA A 114 18.62 -9.58 -0.89
CA ALA A 114 18.94 -8.26 -1.41
C ALA A 114 19.06 -7.20 -0.29
N ALA A 115 18.13 -7.21 0.66
CA ALA A 115 18.15 -6.32 1.80
C ALA A 115 19.39 -6.54 2.68
N TYR A 116 19.76 -7.82 2.94
CA TYR A 116 20.99 -8.14 3.67
C TYR A 116 22.24 -7.60 2.97
N GLN A 117 22.36 -7.80 1.66
CA GLN A 117 23.52 -7.31 0.90
C GLN A 117 23.63 -5.77 0.95
N ILE A 118 22.49 -5.07 0.84
CA ILE A 118 22.46 -3.60 0.94
C ILE A 118 22.84 -3.16 2.37
N GLY A 119 22.28 -3.81 3.40
CA GLY A 119 22.63 -3.52 4.79
C GLY A 119 24.12 -3.72 5.07
N ARG A 120 24.70 -4.81 4.53
CA ARG A 120 26.12 -5.09 4.64
C ARG A 120 26.99 -4.03 3.97
N ILE A 121 26.62 -3.59 2.75
CA ILE A 121 27.32 -2.52 2.05
C ILE A 121 27.31 -1.22 2.88
N ILE A 122 26.15 -0.87 3.44
CA ILE A 122 26.02 0.33 4.27
C ILE A 122 26.94 0.25 5.50
N LEU A 123 26.96 -0.90 6.18
CA LEU A 123 27.81 -1.13 7.35
C LEU A 123 29.31 -1.09 6.99
N SER A 124 29.69 -1.64 5.85
CA SER A 124 31.09 -1.60 5.40
C SER A 124 31.59 -0.18 5.12
N VAL A 125 30.72 0.72 4.64
CA VAL A 125 31.05 2.14 4.46
C VAL A 125 31.31 2.85 5.81
N ILE A 126 30.69 2.37 6.89
CA ILE A 126 30.88 2.91 8.25
C ILE A 126 32.07 2.22 8.96
N GLY A 127 32.75 1.27 8.31
CA GLY A 127 33.89 0.54 8.86
C GLY A 127 33.51 -0.74 9.62
N ILE A 128 32.24 -1.15 9.61
CA ILE A 128 31.77 -2.38 10.23
C ILE A 128 31.73 -3.48 9.16
N ASN A 129 32.66 -4.43 9.24
CA ASN A 129 32.70 -5.57 8.32
C ASN A 129 31.77 -6.69 8.83
N VAL A 130 30.80 -7.04 8.02
CA VAL A 130 29.89 -8.18 8.25
C VAL A 130 30.12 -9.19 7.15
N ASP A 131 30.28 -10.45 7.51
CA ASP A 131 30.53 -11.52 6.57
C ASP A 131 29.38 -11.73 5.58
N PRO A 132 29.68 -12.08 4.33
CA PRO A 132 28.63 -12.39 3.35
C PRO A 132 27.91 -13.67 3.79
N LEU A 133 26.56 -13.65 3.75
CA LEU A 133 25.77 -14.86 3.96
C LEU A 133 26.13 -15.92 2.91
N ASN A 134 26.66 -17.04 3.36
CA ASN A 134 26.89 -18.20 2.54
C ASN A 134 25.55 -18.96 2.32
N ARG A 135 25.41 -19.70 1.22
CA ARG A 135 24.21 -20.49 0.91
C ARG A 135 23.85 -21.49 2.00
N GLU A 136 24.84 -22.03 2.70
CA GLU A 136 24.66 -22.93 3.83
C GLU A 136 24.07 -22.22 5.05
N GLU A 137 24.53 -21.01 5.34
CA GLU A 137 23.99 -20.19 6.43
C GLU A 137 22.54 -19.78 6.17
N VAL A 138 22.19 -19.44 4.93
CA VAL A 138 20.80 -19.17 4.55
C VAL A 138 19.92 -20.41 4.73
N ARG A 139 20.40 -21.60 4.39
CA ARG A 139 19.69 -22.86 4.64
C ARG A 139 19.52 -23.13 6.13
N LEU A 140 20.57 -22.97 6.90
CA LEU A 140 20.53 -23.15 8.37
C LEU A 140 19.59 -22.15 9.05
N LEU A 141 19.56 -20.91 8.57
CA LEU A 141 18.61 -19.91 9.06
C LEU A 141 17.16 -20.30 8.74
N LEU A 142 16.90 -20.82 7.55
CA LEU A 142 15.58 -21.31 7.15
C LEU A 142 15.16 -22.54 7.96
N ASP A 143 16.03 -23.52 8.13
CA ASP A 143 15.77 -24.71 8.92
C ASP A 143 15.52 -24.37 10.40
N ASN A 144 16.31 -23.49 10.98
CA ASN A 144 16.12 -23.03 12.35
C ASN A 144 14.83 -22.24 12.52
N PHE A 145 14.43 -21.46 11.50
CA PHE A 145 13.16 -20.72 11.50
C PHE A 145 11.95 -21.66 11.39
N ILE A 146 12.06 -22.74 10.60
CA ILE A 146 11.00 -23.72 10.41
C ILE A 146 10.88 -24.64 11.63
N HIS A 147 11.98 -25.03 12.26
CA HIS A 147 12.01 -25.99 13.34
C HIS A 147 12.07 -25.38 14.75
N ALA A 148 11.93 -24.05 14.88
CA ALA A 148 11.91 -23.32 16.15
C ALA A 148 13.06 -23.68 17.13
N ALA A 149 14.24 -24.02 16.58
CA ALA A 149 15.44 -24.37 17.37
C ALA A 149 16.11 -23.09 17.90
N TRP A 150 15.52 -22.48 18.92
CA TRP A 150 15.89 -21.17 19.48
C TRP A 150 17.15 -21.16 20.35
N GLY A 151 17.85 -22.30 20.52
CA GLY A 151 18.80 -22.45 21.61
C GLY A 151 20.26 -22.07 21.36
N ALA A 152 20.79 -22.10 20.13
CA ALA A 152 22.25 -22.17 19.98
C ALA A 152 22.92 -21.03 19.12
N LYS A 153 22.16 -20.17 18.47
CA LYS A 153 22.74 -19.14 17.55
C LYS A 153 22.00 -17.79 17.57
N PHE A 154 21.57 -17.35 18.75
CA PHE A 154 20.79 -16.11 18.89
C PHE A 154 21.57 -14.90 18.38
N ASP A 155 22.90 -14.84 18.60
CA ASP A 155 23.74 -13.71 18.18
C ASP A 155 23.84 -13.59 16.66
N ASN A 156 23.99 -14.70 15.95
CA ASN A 156 24.02 -14.69 14.48
C ASN A 156 22.65 -14.30 13.88
N LEU A 157 21.56 -14.79 14.47
CA LEU A 157 20.20 -14.42 14.05
C LEU A 157 19.93 -12.93 14.28
N ALA A 158 20.34 -12.38 15.43
CA ALA A 158 20.19 -10.97 15.74
C ALA A 158 20.98 -10.09 14.77
N THR A 159 22.21 -10.48 14.43
CA THR A 159 23.05 -9.78 13.47
C THR A 159 22.42 -9.79 12.08
N VAL A 160 22.03 -10.97 11.58
CA VAL A 160 21.39 -11.11 10.27
C VAL A 160 20.08 -10.31 10.21
N PHE A 161 19.25 -10.39 11.27
CA PHE A 161 18.02 -9.64 11.38
C PHE A 161 18.27 -8.11 11.33
N SER A 162 19.26 -7.64 12.09
CA SER A 162 19.60 -6.21 12.15
C SER A 162 20.13 -5.68 10.83
N VAL A 163 21.05 -6.41 10.20
CA VAL A 163 21.64 -6.06 8.89
C VAL A 163 20.56 -6.06 7.81
N THR A 164 19.72 -7.10 7.79
CA THR A 164 18.59 -7.19 6.82
C THR A 164 17.61 -6.05 7.04
N SER A 165 17.28 -5.73 8.29
CA SER A 165 16.36 -4.65 8.63
C SER A 165 16.90 -3.28 8.18
N LEU A 166 18.19 -3.02 8.37
CA LEU A 166 18.85 -1.81 7.89
C LEU A 166 18.73 -1.66 6.37
N GLY A 167 19.07 -2.70 5.63
CA GLY A 167 18.94 -2.69 4.18
C GLY A 167 17.50 -2.60 3.71
N ALA A 168 16.57 -3.27 4.39
CA ALA A 168 15.14 -3.20 4.11
C ALA A 168 14.58 -1.78 4.29
N ILE A 169 15.02 -1.05 5.32
CA ILE A 169 14.63 0.36 5.53
C ILE A 169 15.10 1.21 4.36
N VAL A 170 16.36 1.10 3.95
CA VAL A 170 16.92 1.89 2.86
C VAL A 170 16.22 1.56 1.53
N MET A 171 16.05 0.27 1.21
CA MET A 171 15.28 -0.15 0.05
C MET A 171 13.83 0.35 0.11
N GLY A 172 13.20 0.24 1.27
CA GLY A 172 11.82 0.65 1.49
C GLY A 172 11.62 2.15 1.29
N ILE A 173 12.57 2.97 1.74
CA ILE A 173 12.57 4.41 1.48
C ILE A 173 12.71 4.67 -0.02
N PHE A 174 13.63 4.00 -0.70
CA PHE A 174 13.85 4.16 -2.14
C PHE A 174 12.61 3.80 -2.96
N PHE A 175 12.03 2.62 -2.73
CA PHE A 175 10.80 2.22 -3.41
C PHE A 175 9.60 3.08 -3.01
N GLY A 176 9.53 3.48 -1.74
CA GLY A 176 8.53 4.41 -1.23
C GLY A 176 8.59 5.76 -1.93
N LEU A 177 9.80 6.28 -2.20
CA LEU A 177 10.02 7.51 -2.97
C LEU A 177 9.44 7.41 -4.37
N ILE A 178 9.82 6.36 -5.12
CA ILE A 178 9.36 6.12 -6.49
C ILE A 178 7.83 5.97 -6.51
N ALA A 179 7.29 5.12 -5.64
CA ALA A 179 5.85 4.85 -5.58
C ALA A 179 5.05 6.10 -5.15
N SER A 180 5.55 6.89 -4.20
CA SER A 180 4.93 8.14 -3.76
C SER A 180 4.93 9.19 -4.86
N PHE A 181 6.01 9.29 -5.62
CA PHE A 181 6.09 10.19 -6.77
C PHE A 181 5.05 9.80 -7.84
N ALA A 182 5.01 8.51 -8.21
CA ALA A 182 4.02 7.99 -9.15
C ALA A 182 2.58 8.24 -8.65
N TYR A 183 2.32 7.99 -7.36
CA TYR A 183 1.01 8.25 -6.76
C TYR A 183 0.60 9.72 -6.86
N ARG A 184 1.50 10.66 -6.55
CA ARG A 184 1.24 12.11 -6.66
C ARG A 184 0.88 12.53 -8.08
N ILE A 185 1.60 12.00 -9.09
CA ILE A 185 1.29 12.29 -10.50
C ILE A 185 -0.12 11.82 -10.86
N VAL A 186 -0.48 10.59 -10.49
CA VAL A 186 -1.80 10.03 -10.75
C VAL A 186 -2.89 10.80 -10.01
N ALA A 187 -2.67 11.15 -8.75
CA ALA A 187 -3.62 11.91 -7.94
C ALA A 187 -3.88 13.31 -8.53
N ASN A 188 -2.83 14.01 -8.95
CA ASN A 188 -2.94 15.33 -9.56
C ASN A 188 -3.67 15.27 -10.91
N ARG A 189 -3.38 14.28 -11.75
CA ARG A 189 -4.08 14.10 -13.03
C ARG A 189 -5.57 13.78 -12.83
N THR A 190 -5.90 12.94 -11.86
CA THR A 190 -7.29 12.63 -11.53
C THR A 190 -8.03 13.84 -11.00
N ALA A 191 -7.44 14.62 -10.10
CA ALA A 191 -8.04 15.84 -9.57
C ALA A 191 -8.33 16.87 -10.69
N ALA A 192 -7.39 17.08 -11.61
CA ALA A 192 -7.58 17.95 -12.77
C ALA A 192 -8.73 17.49 -13.67
N SER A 193 -8.81 16.17 -13.94
CA SER A 193 -9.89 15.59 -14.75
C SER A 193 -11.27 15.75 -14.09
N TYR A 194 -11.35 15.59 -12.77
CA TYR A 194 -12.59 15.81 -12.02
C TYR A 194 -13.02 17.29 -12.04
N ALA A 195 -12.08 18.22 -11.89
CA ALA A 195 -12.36 19.66 -11.96
C ALA A 195 -12.94 20.05 -13.32
N LEU A 196 -12.34 19.56 -14.41
CA LEU A 196 -12.82 19.82 -15.78
C LEU A 196 -14.22 19.22 -16.02
N LEU A 197 -14.48 18.00 -15.54
CA LEU A 197 -15.81 17.38 -15.67
C LEU A 197 -16.88 18.15 -14.88
N HIS A 198 -16.53 18.58 -13.68
CA HIS A 198 -17.45 19.36 -12.84
C HIS A 198 -17.77 20.72 -13.47
N HIS A 199 -16.79 21.41 -14.05
CA HIS A 199 -16.99 22.65 -14.78
C HIS A 199 -17.92 22.45 -15.98
N LYS A 200 -17.67 21.44 -16.82
CA LYS A 200 -18.53 21.11 -17.96
C LYS A 200 -19.97 20.77 -17.56
N MET A 201 -20.15 20.05 -16.44
CA MET A 201 -21.51 19.74 -15.94
C MET A 201 -22.23 21.00 -15.43
N LYS A 202 -21.51 21.93 -14.80
CA LYS A 202 -22.07 23.19 -14.31
C LYS A 202 -22.50 24.07 -15.49
N GLU A 203 -21.69 24.17 -16.54
CA GLU A 203 -22.02 24.88 -17.76
C GLU A 203 -23.26 24.30 -18.49
N ARG A 204 -23.34 22.96 -18.58
CA ARG A 204 -24.51 22.30 -19.17
C ARG A 204 -25.79 22.55 -18.37
N LYS A 205 -25.73 22.52 -17.03
CA LYS A 205 -26.88 22.85 -16.18
C LYS A 205 -27.31 24.29 -16.35
N PHE A 206 -26.34 25.22 -16.44
CA PHE A 206 -26.64 26.65 -16.66
C PHE A 206 -27.31 26.88 -18.02
N LYS A 207 -26.79 26.24 -19.09
CA LYS A 207 -27.40 26.33 -20.44
C LYS A 207 -28.81 25.75 -20.48
N MET A 208 -29.06 24.63 -19.80
CA MET A 208 -30.41 24.08 -19.71
C MET A 208 -31.36 25.00 -18.96
N GLN A 209 -30.91 25.62 -17.89
CA GLN A 209 -31.73 26.51 -17.05
C GLN A 209 -32.02 27.83 -17.75
N SER A 210 -31.12 28.31 -18.61
CA SER A 210 -31.33 29.51 -19.44
C SER A 210 -32.19 29.26 -20.68
N SER A 211 -32.40 28.00 -21.08
CA SER A 211 -33.22 27.61 -22.23
C SER A 211 -34.71 27.39 -21.87
N TYR A 212 -35.06 27.38 -20.60
CA TYR A 212 -36.45 27.40 -20.19
C TYR A 212 -36.95 28.83 -20.13
N PRO A 213 -38.02 29.19 -20.91
CA PRO A 213 -38.64 30.51 -20.82
C PRO A 213 -39.19 30.68 -19.39
N LYS A 214 -38.87 31.79 -18.75
CA LYS A 214 -39.59 32.20 -17.54
C LYS A 214 -41.06 32.35 -17.92
N GLU A 215 -41.91 31.47 -17.43
CA GLU A 215 -43.35 31.69 -17.46
C GLU A 215 -43.61 33.03 -16.74
N THR A 216 -44.07 34.00 -17.50
CA THR A 216 -44.62 35.23 -16.91
C THR A 216 -45.85 34.86 -16.12
N PRO A 217 -45.97 35.28 -14.84
CA PRO A 217 -47.21 35.09 -14.11
C PRO A 217 -48.32 35.87 -14.85
N THR A 218 -49.29 35.17 -15.36
CA THR A 218 -50.56 35.76 -15.81
C THR A 218 -51.25 36.27 -14.57
N ASN A 219 -51.25 37.62 -14.40
CA ASN A 219 -52.14 38.32 -13.49
C ASN A 219 -53.56 38.24 -14.07
N ASP A 220 -54.39 37.39 -13.51
CA ASP A 220 -55.86 37.51 -13.56
C ASP A 220 -56.36 38.09 -12.22
#